data_5d6a3b63d3e2afe2a0b0d46a49cb45bc
#
_entry.id   5d6a3b63d3e2afe2a0b0d46a49cb45bc
#
_cell.length_a   1.000
_cell.length_b   1.000
_cell.length_c   1.000
_cell.angle_alpha   90.00
_cell.angle_beta   90.00
_cell.angle_gamma   90.00
#
_symmetry.space_group_name_H-M   'P 1'
#
loop_
_entity.id
_entity.type
_entity.pdbx_description
1 polymer ?
#
loop_
_entity_poly.entity_id
_entity_poly.type
_entity_poly.pdbx_seq_one_letter_code
_entity_poly.pdbx_strand_id
1 'polypeptide(L)'
;MRLKRNRLREFKHFQGVQKKDAEGGTYTEYAPPSCFRAEMWTAGGKVQAEMYGSRLPLIRNLRIDGKYAEVPGKNGKPSYRFQEGMTVSVNDGISVNGGNDPDYKVVAIYPYTYLTLEVEKL
;
A
#
# COMPACT_ATOMS: atom_id res chain seq x y z
N MET A 1 -20.32 6.38 2.71
CA MET A 1 -19.46 7.20 3.58
C MET A 1 -18.21 7.63 2.84
N ARG A 2 -17.79 8.88 2.99
CA ARG A 2 -16.61 9.43 2.35
C ARG A 2 -15.66 10.02 3.36
N LEU A 3 -14.37 9.93 3.06
CA LEU A 3 -13.35 10.63 3.83
C LEU A 3 -13.44 12.13 3.55
N LYS A 4 -12.98 12.95 4.49
CA LYS A 4 -13.02 14.41 4.33
C LYS A 4 -12.09 14.84 3.19
N ARG A 5 -12.60 15.63 2.26
CA ARG A 5 -11.84 16.09 1.08
C ARG A 5 -10.54 16.78 1.42
N ASN A 6 -10.51 17.58 2.47
CA ASN A 6 -9.32 18.34 2.85
C ASN A 6 -8.19 17.47 3.42
N ARG A 7 -8.46 16.19 3.69
CA ARG A 7 -7.46 15.23 4.17
C ARG A 7 -6.98 14.30 3.06
N LEU A 8 -7.66 14.29 1.91
CA LEU A 8 -7.29 13.44 0.80
C LEU A 8 -6.11 14.03 0.05
N ARG A 9 -5.14 13.16 -0.25
CA ARG A 9 -3.96 13.48 -1.04
C ARG A 9 -3.87 12.47 -2.17
N GLU A 10 -3.14 12.83 -3.21
CA GLU A 10 -2.89 11.94 -4.33
C GLU A 10 -1.60 11.16 -4.11
N PHE A 11 -1.70 9.85 -4.32
CA PHE A 11 -0.57 8.94 -4.24
C PHE A 11 -0.49 8.13 -5.52
N LYS A 12 0.67 7.54 -5.80
CA LYS A 12 0.84 6.63 -6.92
C LYS A 12 0.98 5.21 -6.41
N HIS A 13 0.31 4.28 -7.08
CA HIS A 13 0.37 2.85 -6.80
C HIS A 13 1.14 2.15 -7.91
N PHE A 14 2.09 1.33 -7.54
CA PHE A 14 2.91 0.53 -8.44
C PHE A 14 2.66 -0.93 -8.13
N GLN A 15 2.10 -1.68 -9.09
CA GLN A 15 1.92 -3.11 -8.92
C GLN A 15 3.27 -3.80 -8.88
N GLY A 16 3.51 -4.59 -7.82
CA GLY A 16 4.75 -5.33 -7.66
C GLY A 16 4.67 -6.71 -8.31
N VAL A 17 5.71 -7.08 -9.04
CA VAL A 17 5.84 -8.40 -9.66
C VAL A 17 7.12 -9.03 -9.15
N GLN A 18 7.01 -10.21 -8.54
CA GLN A 18 8.19 -10.94 -8.06
C GLN A 18 8.90 -11.61 -9.24
N LYS A 19 10.19 -11.40 -9.35
CA LYS A 19 11.03 -12.01 -10.39
C LYS A 19 12.25 -12.65 -9.76
N LYS A 20 12.78 -13.66 -10.46
CA LYS A 20 14.02 -14.32 -10.07
C LYS A 20 15.18 -13.78 -10.88
N ASP A 21 16.31 -13.54 -10.21
CA ASP A 21 17.53 -13.16 -10.91
C ASP A 21 18.31 -14.39 -11.36
N ALA A 22 19.44 -14.17 -12.07
CA ALA A 22 20.27 -15.24 -12.61
C ALA A 22 20.95 -16.07 -11.52
N GLU A 23 21.04 -15.57 -10.31
CA GLU A 23 21.69 -16.23 -9.18
C GLU A 23 20.70 -16.95 -8.26
N GLY A 24 19.42 -16.98 -8.64
CA GLY A 24 18.38 -17.65 -7.85
C GLY A 24 17.76 -16.76 -6.77
N GLY A 25 18.19 -15.51 -6.64
CA GLY A 25 17.57 -14.54 -5.74
C GLY A 25 16.23 -14.05 -6.29
N THR A 26 15.45 -13.40 -5.44
CA THR A 26 14.18 -12.78 -5.85
C THR A 26 14.25 -11.27 -5.68
N TYR A 27 13.58 -10.55 -6.58
CA TYR A 27 13.45 -9.11 -6.49
C TYR A 27 12.06 -8.69 -6.96
N THR A 28 11.64 -7.49 -6.57
CA THR A 28 10.35 -6.94 -6.99
C THR A 28 10.57 -5.95 -8.13
N GLU A 29 9.86 -6.16 -9.23
CA GLU A 29 9.79 -5.21 -10.33
C GLU A 29 8.44 -4.52 -10.29
N TYR A 30 8.43 -3.20 -10.49
CA TYR A 30 7.22 -2.41 -10.38
C TYR A 30 6.68 -2.02 -11.75
N ALA A 31 5.38 -2.23 -11.96
CA ALA A 31 4.67 -1.80 -13.15
C ALA A 31 4.52 -0.26 -13.15
N PRO A 32 4.17 0.34 -14.30
CA PRO A 32 3.90 1.78 -14.35
C PRO A 32 2.84 2.20 -13.34
N PRO A 33 2.95 3.42 -12.77
CA PRO A 33 2.07 3.84 -11.69
C PRO A 33 0.67 4.22 -12.14
N SER A 34 -0.28 4.09 -11.20
CA SER A 34 -1.63 4.62 -11.30
C SER A 34 -1.89 5.51 -10.08
N CYS A 35 -2.61 6.60 -10.29
CA CYS A 35 -2.89 7.55 -9.21
C CYS A 35 -4.14 7.16 -8.44
N PHE A 36 -4.12 7.38 -7.13
CA PHE A 36 -5.29 7.18 -6.28
C PHE A 36 -5.30 8.22 -5.16
N ARG A 37 -6.44 8.34 -4.50
CA ARG A 37 -6.61 9.31 -3.42
C ARG A 37 -6.80 8.59 -2.09
N ALA A 38 -6.11 9.08 -1.07
CA ALA A 38 -6.14 8.48 0.25
C ALA A 38 -5.80 9.52 1.32
N GLU A 39 -6.13 9.18 2.55
CA GLU A 39 -5.70 9.92 3.73
C GLU A 39 -4.50 9.20 4.34
N MET A 40 -3.48 9.95 4.74
CA MET A 40 -2.26 9.39 5.33
C MET A 40 -2.03 9.95 6.73
N TRP A 41 -1.61 9.07 7.65
CA TRP A 41 -1.13 9.52 8.96
C TRP A 41 0.02 8.61 9.42
N THR A 42 0.80 9.14 10.36
CA THR A 42 1.95 8.41 10.91
C THR A 42 1.47 7.23 11.75
N ALA A 43 2.23 6.15 11.70
CA ALA A 43 1.96 5.00 12.56
C ALA A 43 2.21 5.35 14.02
N GLY A 44 1.37 4.81 14.88
CA GLY A 44 1.45 5.03 16.30
C GLY A 44 0.53 4.07 17.04
N GLY A 45 0.45 4.24 18.35
CA GLY A 45 -0.37 3.39 19.19
C GLY A 45 0.35 2.10 19.60
N LYS A 46 -0.22 1.46 20.61
CA LYS A 46 0.41 0.32 21.27
C LYS A 46 0.57 -0.88 20.34
N VAL A 47 -0.46 -1.18 19.54
CA VAL A 47 -0.45 -2.37 18.68
C VAL A 47 0.61 -2.24 17.59
N GLN A 48 0.68 -1.10 16.93
CA GLN A 48 1.69 -0.88 15.89
C GLN A 48 3.09 -0.82 16.48
N ALA A 49 3.26 -0.24 17.65
CA ALA A 49 4.56 -0.21 18.33
C ALA A 49 5.06 -1.62 18.66
N GLU A 50 4.17 -2.51 19.06
CA GLU A 50 4.53 -3.91 19.34
C GLU A 50 4.86 -4.67 18.06
N MET A 51 4.11 -4.42 16.97
CA MET A 51 4.33 -5.10 15.68
C MET A 51 5.64 -4.69 14.99
N TYR A 52 5.95 -3.41 15.00
CA TYR A 52 7.04 -2.87 14.19
C TYR A 52 8.29 -2.51 14.98
N GLY A 53 8.16 -2.28 16.29
CA GLY A 53 9.31 -1.96 17.15
C GLY A 53 10.09 -0.77 16.61
N SER A 54 11.39 -0.94 16.38
CA SER A 54 12.27 0.12 15.90
C SER A 54 11.95 0.57 14.47
N ARG A 55 11.15 -0.19 13.70
CA ARG A 55 10.72 0.17 12.35
C ARG A 55 9.53 1.13 12.35
N LEU A 56 8.92 1.37 13.51
CA LEU A 56 7.70 2.18 13.60
C LEU A 56 7.81 3.55 12.93
N PRO A 57 8.91 4.31 13.06
CA PRO A 57 9.04 5.61 12.39
C PRO A 57 9.00 5.53 10.86
N LEU A 58 9.25 4.35 10.28
CA LEU A 58 9.23 4.13 8.83
C LEU A 58 7.86 3.73 8.31
N ILE A 59 6.89 3.52 9.21
CA ILE A 59 5.55 3.04 8.86
C ILE A 59 4.60 4.23 8.73
N ARG A 60 3.76 4.19 7.71
CA ARG A 60 2.67 5.13 7.51
C ARG A 60 1.39 4.37 7.28
N ASN A 61 0.28 4.96 7.68
CA ASN A 61 -1.05 4.41 7.43
C ASN A 61 -1.70 5.17 6.29
N LEU A 62 -2.31 4.43 5.36
CA LEU A 62 -3.09 5.01 4.28
C LEU A 62 -4.52 4.48 4.38
N ARG A 63 -5.49 5.36 4.27
CA ARG A 63 -6.90 4.99 4.21
C ARG A 63 -7.43 5.44 2.86
N ILE A 64 -7.83 4.47 2.03
CA ILE A 64 -8.24 4.73 0.65
C ILE A 64 -9.70 5.20 0.63
N ASP A 65 -9.95 6.28 -0.12
CA ASP A 65 -11.29 6.82 -0.31
C ASP A 65 -12.09 5.91 -1.26
N GLY A 66 -13.37 5.71 -0.91
CA GLY A 66 -14.29 4.98 -1.77
C GLY A 66 -14.45 3.51 -1.42
N LYS A 67 -15.16 2.81 -2.28
CA LYS A 67 -15.47 1.40 -2.10
C LYS A 67 -14.35 0.51 -2.63
N TYR A 68 -14.28 -0.69 -2.09
CA TYR A 68 -13.33 -1.69 -2.56
C TYR A 68 -13.98 -3.07 -2.53
N ALA A 69 -13.34 -4.03 -3.21
CA ALA A 69 -13.77 -5.43 -3.21
C ALA A 69 -12.57 -6.35 -3.09
N GLU A 70 -12.72 -7.43 -2.33
CA GLU A 70 -11.71 -8.47 -2.25
C GLU A 70 -11.71 -9.28 -3.54
N VAL A 71 -10.51 -9.57 -4.05
CA VAL A 71 -10.32 -10.39 -5.25
C VAL A 71 -9.25 -11.44 -4.97
N PRO A 72 -9.22 -12.56 -5.72
CA PRO A 72 -8.17 -13.55 -5.56
C PRO A 72 -6.80 -12.93 -5.80
N GLY A 73 -5.88 -13.18 -4.87
CA GLY A 73 -4.52 -12.67 -4.95
C GLY A 73 -3.52 -13.80 -5.15
N LYS A 74 -2.24 -13.45 -5.07
CA LYS A 74 -1.13 -14.39 -5.22
C LYS A 74 -0.82 -15.08 -3.91
N ASN A 75 -0.32 -16.32 -4.00
CA ASN A 75 0.14 -17.10 -2.83
C ASN A 75 -0.91 -17.27 -1.75
N GLY A 76 -2.19 -17.40 -2.14
CA GLY A 76 -3.28 -17.62 -1.20
C GLY A 76 -3.67 -16.40 -0.39
N LYS A 77 -3.05 -15.25 -0.62
CA LYS A 77 -3.41 -13.99 0.05
C LYS A 77 -4.36 -13.20 -0.83
N PRO A 78 -5.41 -12.58 -0.26
CA PRO A 78 -6.32 -11.77 -1.07
C PRO A 78 -5.66 -10.47 -1.53
N SER A 79 -6.10 -9.99 -2.67
CA SER A 79 -5.82 -8.63 -3.14
C SER A 79 -7.11 -7.83 -3.07
N TYR A 80 -7.02 -6.52 -3.19
CA TYR A 80 -8.19 -5.66 -3.04
C TYR A 80 -8.26 -4.70 -4.22
N ARG A 81 -9.40 -4.74 -4.91
CA ARG A 81 -9.67 -3.83 -6.02
C ARG A 81 -10.37 -2.59 -5.49
N PHE A 82 -9.86 -1.44 -5.85
CA PHE A 82 -10.41 -0.15 -5.48
C PHE A 82 -10.33 0.79 -6.68
N GLN A 83 -11.02 1.91 -6.63
CA GLN A 83 -11.01 2.94 -7.70
C GLN A 83 -10.78 2.37 -9.11
N GLU A 84 -11.71 2.46 -9.97
CA GLU A 84 -11.60 2.13 -11.42
C GLU A 84 -10.70 0.93 -11.79
N GLY A 85 -10.70 -0.09 -10.94
CA GLY A 85 -10.01 -1.33 -11.26
C GLY A 85 -8.57 -1.44 -10.81
N MET A 86 -8.08 -0.52 -9.99
CA MET A 86 -6.77 -0.68 -9.37
C MET A 86 -6.82 -1.76 -8.31
N THR A 87 -5.84 -2.67 -8.34
CA THR A 87 -5.76 -3.78 -7.38
C THR A 87 -4.47 -3.65 -6.58
N VAL A 88 -4.58 -3.63 -5.25
CA VAL A 88 -3.43 -3.53 -4.35
C VAL A 88 -3.18 -4.87 -3.68
N SER A 89 -1.90 -5.21 -3.56
CA SER A 89 -1.43 -6.43 -2.89
C SER A 89 -0.25 -6.09 -1.98
N VAL A 90 0.03 -6.95 -1.03
CA VAL A 90 1.23 -6.81 -0.20
C VAL A 90 2.47 -6.85 -1.11
N ASN A 91 3.46 -6.03 -0.81
CA ASN A 91 4.69 -5.78 -1.56
C ASN A 91 4.54 -4.87 -2.79
N ASP A 92 3.34 -4.36 -3.06
CA ASP A 92 3.21 -3.31 -4.07
C ASP A 92 3.91 -2.03 -3.59
N GLY A 93 4.29 -1.18 -4.54
CA GLY A 93 4.94 0.08 -4.24
C GLY A 93 3.95 1.23 -4.16
N ILE A 94 4.27 2.21 -3.32
CA ILE A 94 3.50 3.45 -3.19
C ILE A 94 4.47 4.62 -3.28
N SER A 95 4.14 5.63 -4.08
CA SER A 95 4.86 6.89 -4.06
C SER A 95 4.07 7.91 -3.25
N VAL A 96 4.64 8.32 -2.13
CA VAL A 96 4.08 9.34 -1.26
C VAL A 96 4.52 10.73 -1.72
N ASN A 97 5.72 10.84 -2.26
CA ASN A 97 6.31 12.13 -2.68
C ASN A 97 5.94 12.53 -4.11
N GLY A 98 5.13 11.74 -4.81
CA GLY A 98 4.71 12.03 -6.18
C GLY A 98 5.75 11.73 -7.25
N GLY A 99 6.86 11.09 -6.88
CA GLY A 99 7.90 10.70 -7.83
C GLY A 99 7.48 9.55 -8.74
N ASN A 100 8.34 9.22 -9.70
CA ASN A 100 8.08 8.16 -10.67
C ASN A 100 8.55 6.78 -10.19
N ASP A 101 9.10 6.72 -8.99
CA ASP A 101 9.51 5.46 -8.35
C ASP A 101 8.84 5.35 -6.98
N PRO A 102 8.56 4.12 -6.52
CA PRO A 102 7.98 3.97 -5.18
C PRO A 102 9.00 4.35 -4.11
N ASP A 103 8.54 5.07 -3.09
CA ASP A 103 9.34 5.38 -1.90
C ASP A 103 8.88 4.61 -0.67
N TYR A 104 7.76 3.88 -0.78
CA TYR A 104 7.22 3.01 0.24
C TYR A 104 6.75 1.70 -0.39
N LYS A 105 6.66 0.64 0.41
CA LYS A 105 6.04 -0.63 -0.01
C LYS A 105 4.88 -0.98 0.94
N VAL A 106 3.88 -1.66 0.42
CA VAL A 106 2.75 -2.15 1.20
C VAL A 106 3.19 -3.35 2.02
N VAL A 107 3.08 -3.27 3.34
CA VAL A 107 3.46 -4.36 4.24
C VAL A 107 2.25 -5.06 4.85
N ALA A 108 1.10 -4.38 4.93
CA ALA A 108 -0.12 -4.99 5.44
C ALA A 108 -1.35 -4.29 4.85
N ILE A 109 -2.46 -5.03 4.73
CA ILE A 109 -3.72 -4.53 4.22
C ILE A 109 -4.82 -4.95 5.18
N TYR A 110 -5.67 -3.99 5.56
CA TYR A 110 -6.80 -4.25 6.46
C TYR A 110 -8.11 -3.87 5.79
N PRO A 111 -9.00 -4.85 5.53
CA PRO A 111 -10.29 -4.60 4.88
C PRO A 111 -11.33 -4.09 5.89
N TYR A 112 -11.14 -2.88 6.38
CA TYR A 112 -12.08 -2.22 7.28
C TYR A 112 -13.17 -1.50 6.47
N THR A 113 -13.94 -0.62 7.10
CA THR A 113 -14.94 0.19 6.40
C THR A 113 -14.31 0.92 5.22
N TYR A 114 -13.10 1.47 5.44
CA TYR A 114 -12.24 1.94 4.36
C TYR A 114 -11.05 1.01 4.24
N LEU A 115 -10.65 0.71 3.02
CA LEU A 115 -9.45 -0.10 2.81
C LEU A 115 -8.23 0.63 3.38
N THR A 116 -7.57 -0.01 4.33
CA THR A 116 -6.47 0.59 5.07
C THR A 116 -5.18 -0.16 4.77
N LEU A 117 -4.12 0.58 4.43
CA LEU A 117 -2.80 0.02 4.15
C LEU A 117 -1.82 0.48 5.21
N GLU A 118 -0.91 -0.43 5.58
CA GLU A 118 0.32 -0.04 6.26
C GLU A 118 1.43 -0.10 5.24
N VAL A 119 2.18 0.99 5.12
CA VAL A 119 3.28 1.08 4.15
C VAL A 119 4.57 1.42 4.89
N GLU A 120 5.66 0.84 4.43
CA GLU A 120 6.98 1.02 5.03
C GLU A 120 7.91 1.71 4.06
N LYS A 121 8.66 2.70 4.54
CA LYS A 121 9.64 3.41 3.73
C LYS A 121 10.72 2.45 3.22
N LEU A 122 11.01 2.56 1.93
CA LEU A 122 12.06 1.80 1.29
C LEU A 122 13.45 2.35 1.61
#